data_b45c0359262bea425417517ab61541cb
#
_entry.id   b45c0359262bea425417517ab61541cb
#
_cell.length_a   1.000
_cell.length_b   1.000
_cell.length_c   1.000
_cell.angle_alpha   90.00
_cell.angle_beta   90.00
_cell.angle_gamma   90.00
#
_symmetry.space_group_name_H-M   'P 1'
#
loop_
_entity.id
_entity.type
_entity.pdbx_description
1 polymer ?
#
loop_
_entity_poly.entity_id
_entity_poly.type
_entity_poly.pdbx_seq_one_letter_code
_entity_poly.pdbx_strand_id
1 'polypeptide(L)'
;MSAKKRHHQNTLILGLVASLGGLAVPAQAQDAATKTLIEQGQYWQSRGDAQRAVDSWQKLLRVDPNQPDALYGMARAQLQGQNVEEAQRYLEQLRRAHPNHRLVERLQQDIGVQRNSAQVQQARDQARAGQAEQAVGSYQAALGNQAPTGPLALEYYQTLGGTSGGWDEARRGLEQLARQSPDDAKISLALAQHLTYREATRREGIAQLARLAGHPEVGKAATDSWRKALAWTGSRAADIPLYQAFLRAYPGDEAMQARLREIEVRQRTARAGATAARDPLRQRSTDGFKALEDGDLEAAEAE
;
A
#
# COMPACT_ATOMS: atom_id res chain seq x y z
N MET A 1 68.05 58.34 62.56
CA MET A 1 67.48 56.95 62.47
C MET A 1 66.14 57.06 61.77
N SER A 2 66.07 56.75 60.49
CA SER A 2 64.96 57.12 59.63
C SER A 2 64.32 55.85 59.11
N ALA A 3 63.01 55.62 59.39
CA ALA A 3 62.24 54.48 58.93
C ALA A 3 61.57 54.83 57.59
N LYS A 4 61.87 54.07 56.56
CA LYS A 4 61.39 54.21 55.20
C LYS A 4 60.10 53.46 55.05
N LYS A 5 58.94 54.15 54.88
CA LYS A 5 57.62 53.55 54.53
C LYS A 5 57.64 53.08 53.07
N ARG A 6 57.32 51.80 52.83
CA ARG A 6 57.08 51.30 51.48
C ARG A 6 55.56 51.32 51.21
N HIS A 7 55.16 52.01 50.17
CA HIS A 7 53.83 51.98 49.59
C HIS A 7 53.71 50.72 48.71
N HIS A 8 52.75 49.88 49.05
CA HIS A 8 52.30 48.83 48.13
C HIS A 8 51.19 49.40 47.21
N GLN A 9 51.46 49.48 45.93
CA GLN A 9 50.46 49.75 44.90
C GLN A 9 49.75 48.37 44.57
N ASN A 10 48.49 48.29 44.90
CA ASN A 10 47.61 47.19 44.43
C ASN A 10 47.21 47.49 43.02
N THR A 11 47.74 46.74 42.08
CA THR A 11 47.27 46.74 40.66
C THR A 11 46.13 45.76 40.57
N LEU A 12 44.89 46.31 40.44
CA LEU A 12 43.69 45.56 40.10
C LEU A 12 43.79 45.12 38.64
N ILE A 13 44.02 43.83 38.39
CA ILE A 13 43.88 43.21 37.09
C ILE A 13 42.38 42.92 36.88
N LEU A 14 41.70 43.75 36.07
CA LEU A 14 40.37 43.48 35.57
C LEU A 14 40.50 42.29 34.57
N GLY A 15 40.12 41.10 35.01
CA GLY A 15 39.97 39.96 34.12
C GLY A 15 38.74 40.13 33.22
N LEU A 16 38.99 40.37 31.94
CA LEU A 16 37.96 40.38 30.89
C LEU A 16 37.51 38.91 30.66
N VAL A 17 36.42 38.51 31.28
CA VAL A 17 35.75 37.25 30.95
C VAL A 17 35.04 37.44 29.63
N ALA A 18 35.66 37.04 28.52
CA ALA A 18 35.03 36.93 27.22
C ALA A 18 34.00 35.79 27.30
N SER A 19 32.74 36.12 27.57
CA SER A 19 31.62 35.20 27.39
C SER A 19 31.46 34.90 25.89
N LEU A 20 31.95 33.75 25.45
CA LEU A 20 31.58 33.15 24.20
C LEU A 20 30.08 32.84 24.27
N GLY A 21 29.27 33.81 23.91
CA GLY A 21 27.85 33.66 23.68
C GLY A 21 27.68 32.67 22.49
N GLY A 22 27.53 31.40 22.79
CA GLY A 22 27.04 30.43 21.81
C GLY A 22 25.70 30.91 21.29
N LEU A 23 25.64 31.27 20.01
CA LEU A 23 24.38 31.58 19.33
C LEU A 23 23.48 30.32 19.44
N ALA A 24 22.56 30.32 20.40
CA ALA A 24 21.56 29.31 20.48
C ALA A 24 20.69 29.38 19.22
N VAL A 25 20.86 28.42 18.31
CA VAL A 25 19.99 28.29 17.15
C VAL A 25 18.58 28.06 17.70
N PRO A 26 17.57 28.83 17.27
CA PRO A 26 16.20 28.63 17.75
C PRO A 26 15.74 27.22 17.42
N ALA A 27 15.05 26.57 18.35
CA ALA A 27 14.60 25.18 18.23
C ALA A 27 13.85 24.90 16.92
N GLN A 28 13.05 25.86 16.45
CA GLN A 28 12.33 25.79 15.18
C GLN A 28 13.28 25.70 13.95
N ALA A 29 14.42 26.38 13.97
CA ALA A 29 15.40 26.28 12.88
C ALA A 29 16.14 24.95 12.91
N GLN A 30 16.35 24.36 14.09
CA GLN A 30 16.95 23.04 14.26
C GLN A 30 16.00 21.95 13.79
N ASP A 31 14.70 22.05 14.09
CA ASP A 31 13.66 21.11 13.61
C ASP A 31 13.55 21.15 12.08
N ALA A 32 13.57 22.34 11.47
CA ALA A 32 13.54 22.49 10.02
C ALA A 32 14.78 21.90 9.34
N ALA A 33 15.96 22.10 9.91
CA ALA A 33 17.21 21.50 9.40
C ALA A 33 17.22 19.98 9.52
N THR A 34 16.72 19.44 10.64
CA THR A 34 16.56 18.01 10.87
C THR A 34 15.64 17.40 9.82
N LYS A 35 14.46 17.99 9.60
CA LYS A 35 13.52 17.55 8.58
C LYS A 35 14.13 17.53 7.18
N THR A 36 14.83 18.61 6.81
CA THR A 36 15.51 18.70 5.51
C THR A 36 16.54 17.59 5.32
N LEU A 37 17.35 17.27 6.35
CA LEU A 37 18.34 16.20 6.27
C LEU A 37 17.68 14.82 6.16
N ILE A 38 16.55 14.59 6.83
CA ILE A 38 15.76 13.36 6.69
C ILE A 38 15.27 13.22 5.24
N GLU A 39 14.65 14.26 4.69
CA GLU A 39 14.15 14.28 3.32
C GLU A 39 15.28 14.03 2.30
N GLN A 40 16.44 14.66 2.49
CA GLN A 40 17.61 14.43 1.64
C GLN A 40 18.11 12.99 1.72
N GLY A 41 18.25 12.43 2.92
CA GLY A 41 18.67 11.05 3.11
C GLY A 41 17.72 10.05 2.44
N GLN A 42 16.42 10.23 2.61
CA GLN A 42 15.37 9.42 1.98
C GLN A 42 15.38 9.58 0.45
N TYR A 43 15.54 10.80 -0.04
CA TYR A 43 15.64 11.08 -1.48
C TYR A 43 16.81 10.34 -2.13
N TRP A 44 18.03 10.48 -1.59
CA TRP A 44 19.20 9.81 -2.15
C TRP A 44 19.10 8.29 -2.04
N GLN A 45 18.51 7.79 -0.94
CA GLN A 45 18.27 6.37 -0.77
C GLN A 45 17.29 5.82 -1.82
N SER A 46 16.23 6.55 -2.15
CA SER A 46 15.27 6.15 -3.20
C SER A 46 15.89 6.17 -4.61
N ARG A 47 16.92 7.01 -4.81
CA ARG A 47 17.68 7.10 -6.07
C ARG A 47 18.81 6.08 -6.17
N GLY A 48 19.07 5.29 -5.13
CA GLY A 48 20.16 4.32 -5.10
C GLY A 48 21.53 4.96 -4.87
N ASP A 49 21.63 6.25 -4.57
CA ASP A 49 22.88 6.93 -4.23
C ASP A 49 23.19 6.73 -2.74
N ALA A 50 23.77 5.57 -2.45
CA ALA A 50 24.07 5.15 -1.09
C ALA A 50 25.01 6.11 -0.36
N GLN A 51 26.01 6.67 -1.08
CA GLN A 51 27.00 7.56 -0.46
C GLN A 51 26.37 8.87 0.01
N ARG A 52 25.58 9.54 -0.83
CA ARG A 52 24.89 10.79 -0.46
C ARG A 52 23.85 10.56 0.63
N ALA A 53 23.18 9.40 0.62
CA ALA A 53 22.28 9.04 1.70
C ALA A 53 23.02 8.92 3.03
N VAL A 54 24.13 8.17 3.06
CA VAL A 54 25.01 8.01 4.24
C VAL A 54 25.51 9.36 4.75
N ASP A 55 25.98 10.24 3.86
CA ASP A 55 26.44 11.59 4.23
C ASP A 55 25.35 12.40 4.93
N SER A 56 24.12 12.31 4.46
CA SER A 56 22.95 12.98 5.07
C SER A 56 22.65 12.41 6.46
N TRP A 57 22.63 11.09 6.59
CA TRP A 57 22.40 10.39 7.86
C TRP A 57 23.50 10.67 8.88
N GLN A 58 24.76 10.69 8.47
CA GLN A 58 25.89 11.03 9.34
C GLN A 58 25.82 12.47 9.85
N LYS A 59 25.41 13.43 8.99
CA LYS A 59 25.19 14.81 9.42
C LYS A 59 24.13 14.87 10.51
N LEU A 60 23.07 14.13 10.36
CA LEU A 60 21.97 14.07 11.30
C LEU A 60 22.39 13.44 12.64
N LEU A 61 23.14 12.33 12.61
CA LEU A 61 23.67 11.66 13.81
C LEU A 61 24.74 12.47 14.55
N ARG A 62 25.40 13.45 13.91
CA ARG A 62 26.26 14.42 14.62
C ARG A 62 25.47 15.42 15.46
N VAL A 63 24.24 15.74 15.06
CA VAL A 63 23.35 16.67 15.79
C VAL A 63 22.57 15.92 16.86
N ASP A 64 21.99 14.79 16.48
CA ASP A 64 21.27 13.87 17.38
C ASP A 64 21.73 12.42 17.14
N PRO A 65 22.63 11.89 18.01
CA PRO A 65 23.15 10.54 17.88
C PRO A 65 22.08 9.45 17.92
N ASN A 66 20.92 9.74 18.47
CA ASN A 66 19.81 8.79 18.61
C ASN A 66 18.65 9.01 17.65
N GLN A 67 18.82 9.88 16.67
CA GLN A 67 17.74 10.21 15.72
C GLN A 67 17.28 8.93 14.94
N PRO A 68 15.98 8.55 15.05
CA PRO A 68 15.52 7.24 14.59
C PRO A 68 15.67 6.99 13.08
N ASP A 69 15.35 8.00 12.25
CA ASP A 69 15.43 7.87 10.79
C ASP A 69 16.88 7.72 10.32
N ALA A 70 17.81 8.41 10.99
CA ALA A 70 19.22 8.33 10.67
C ALA A 70 19.83 6.99 11.07
N LEU A 71 19.50 6.47 12.27
CA LEU A 71 19.92 5.14 12.70
C LEU A 71 19.40 4.06 11.76
N TYR A 72 18.12 4.16 11.37
CA TYR A 72 17.54 3.25 10.41
C TYR A 72 18.17 3.37 9.03
N GLY A 73 18.42 4.59 8.54
CA GLY A 73 19.06 4.85 7.26
C GLY A 73 20.48 4.30 7.18
N MET A 74 21.30 4.49 8.24
CA MET A 74 22.65 3.91 8.36
C MET A 74 22.60 2.39 8.38
N ALA A 75 21.72 1.80 9.18
CA ALA A 75 21.56 0.33 9.20
C ALA A 75 21.22 -0.22 7.82
N ARG A 76 20.31 0.41 7.08
CA ARG A 76 19.97 -0.01 5.71
C ARG A 76 21.14 0.09 4.75
N ALA A 77 21.99 1.11 4.86
CA ALA A 77 23.21 1.22 4.07
C ALA A 77 24.16 0.06 4.37
N GLN A 78 24.29 -0.35 5.64
CA GLN A 78 25.09 -1.51 6.03
C GLN A 78 24.52 -2.81 5.46
N LEU A 79 23.20 -3.00 5.46
CA LEU A 79 22.56 -4.18 4.87
C LEU A 79 22.79 -4.24 3.35
N GLN A 80 22.80 -3.12 2.64
CA GLN A 80 23.15 -3.08 1.22
C GLN A 80 24.60 -3.52 0.98
N GLY A 81 25.50 -3.17 1.89
CA GLY A 81 26.90 -3.63 1.91
C GLY A 81 27.09 -5.04 2.49
N GLN A 82 26.01 -5.77 2.78
CA GLN A 82 26.03 -7.11 3.42
C GLN A 82 26.64 -7.15 4.82
N ASN A 83 26.78 -5.99 5.49
CA ASN A 83 27.34 -5.87 6.84
C ASN A 83 26.22 -6.02 7.90
N VAL A 84 25.71 -7.23 8.06
CA VAL A 84 24.57 -7.54 8.92
C VAL A 84 24.87 -7.22 10.40
N GLU A 85 26.09 -7.49 10.87
CA GLU A 85 26.54 -7.22 12.23
C GLU A 85 26.51 -5.73 12.57
N GLU A 86 26.93 -4.89 11.63
CA GLU A 86 26.91 -3.44 11.84
C GLU A 86 25.47 -2.89 11.81
N ALA A 87 24.62 -3.41 10.93
CA ALA A 87 23.21 -3.10 10.94
C ALA A 87 22.54 -3.49 12.28
N GLN A 88 22.95 -4.62 12.87
CA GLN A 88 22.48 -5.06 14.19
C GLN A 88 22.88 -4.08 15.31
N ARG A 89 24.05 -3.45 15.25
CA ARG A 89 24.47 -2.43 16.23
C ARG A 89 23.60 -1.20 16.18
N TYR A 90 23.25 -0.74 14.97
CA TYR A 90 22.28 0.36 14.79
C TYR A 90 20.88 0.00 15.32
N LEU A 91 20.42 -1.24 15.12
CA LEU A 91 19.17 -1.72 15.68
C LEU A 91 19.18 -1.67 17.22
N GLU A 92 20.26 -2.13 17.84
CA GLU A 92 20.40 -2.11 19.31
C GLU A 92 20.40 -0.67 19.85
N GLN A 93 21.10 0.25 19.17
CA GLN A 93 21.08 1.66 19.54
C GLN A 93 19.68 2.26 19.39
N LEU A 94 19.01 1.99 18.28
CA LEU A 94 17.62 2.45 18.05
C LEU A 94 16.66 1.89 19.10
N ARG A 95 16.79 0.60 19.44
CA ARG A 95 15.94 -0.04 20.47
C ARG A 95 16.18 0.52 21.86
N ARG A 96 17.43 0.82 22.24
CA ARG A 96 17.72 1.43 23.54
C ARG A 96 17.18 2.84 23.65
N ALA A 97 17.30 3.65 22.61
CA ALA A 97 16.85 5.05 22.61
C ALA A 97 15.34 5.18 22.43
N HIS A 98 14.73 4.31 21.59
CA HIS A 98 13.35 4.42 21.16
C HIS A 98 12.68 3.03 21.11
N PRO A 99 12.46 2.34 22.25
CA PRO A 99 12.05 0.92 22.27
C PRO A 99 10.71 0.66 21.56
N ASN A 100 9.78 1.61 21.57
CA ASN A 100 8.46 1.49 20.94
C ASN A 100 8.35 2.17 19.56
N HIS A 101 9.47 2.56 18.98
CA HIS A 101 9.43 3.24 17.68
C HIS A 101 9.24 2.22 16.56
N ARG A 102 8.35 2.51 15.61
CA ARG A 102 8.02 1.65 14.45
C ARG A 102 9.23 1.15 13.65
N LEU A 103 10.29 1.95 13.61
CA LEU A 103 11.51 1.59 12.87
C LEU A 103 12.32 0.48 13.56
N VAL A 104 12.10 0.18 14.84
CA VAL A 104 12.74 -0.95 15.53
C VAL A 104 12.27 -2.27 14.92
N GLU A 105 10.96 -2.48 14.84
CA GLU A 105 10.39 -3.70 14.23
C GLU A 105 10.77 -3.81 12.76
N ARG A 106 10.69 -2.71 12.04
CA ARG A 106 11.05 -2.68 10.61
C ARG A 106 12.51 -3.06 10.38
N LEU A 107 13.45 -2.48 11.14
CA LEU A 107 14.87 -2.80 11.00
C LEU A 107 15.18 -4.25 11.41
N GLN A 108 14.52 -4.75 12.46
CA GLN A 108 14.65 -6.15 12.86
C GLN A 108 14.24 -7.09 11.72
N GLN A 109 13.16 -6.77 11.00
CA GLN A 109 12.74 -7.56 9.84
C GLN A 109 13.69 -7.42 8.65
N ASP A 110 14.14 -6.20 8.33
CA ASP A 110 15.12 -5.99 7.25
C ASP A 110 16.38 -6.84 7.48
N ILE A 111 16.86 -6.90 8.72
CA ILE A 111 18.00 -7.77 9.13
C ILE A 111 17.63 -9.24 8.98
N GLY A 112 16.43 -9.65 9.42
CA GLY A 112 15.94 -11.02 9.28
C GLY A 112 15.85 -11.46 7.83
N VAL A 113 15.31 -10.61 6.97
CA VAL A 113 15.25 -10.84 5.51
C VAL A 113 16.64 -11.03 4.91
N GLN A 114 17.61 -10.21 5.32
CA GLN A 114 18.99 -10.33 4.82
C GLN A 114 19.64 -11.63 5.28
N ARG A 115 19.48 -12.01 6.55
CA ARG A 115 19.99 -13.28 7.09
C ARG A 115 19.35 -14.50 6.45
N ASN A 116 18.06 -14.43 6.16
CA ASN A 116 17.27 -15.51 5.59
C ASN A 116 17.03 -15.33 4.08
N SER A 117 17.92 -14.64 3.38
CA SER A 117 17.74 -14.25 1.98
C SER A 117 17.46 -15.44 1.04
N ALA A 118 18.07 -16.60 1.31
CA ALA A 118 17.80 -17.80 0.54
C ALA A 118 16.34 -18.29 0.70
N GLN A 119 15.79 -18.25 1.90
CA GLN A 119 14.40 -18.63 2.17
C GLN A 119 13.41 -17.63 1.57
N VAL A 120 13.72 -16.33 1.63
CA VAL A 120 12.91 -15.29 0.95
C VAL A 120 12.94 -15.49 -0.56
N GLN A 121 14.11 -15.81 -1.13
CA GLN A 121 14.18 -16.09 -2.56
C GLN A 121 13.40 -17.35 -2.93
N GLN A 122 13.50 -18.41 -2.14
CA GLN A 122 12.66 -19.61 -2.32
C GLN A 122 11.16 -19.28 -2.30
N ALA A 123 10.70 -18.46 -1.34
CA ALA A 123 9.33 -18.02 -1.27
C ALA A 123 8.88 -17.27 -2.54
N ARG A 124 9.73 -16.39 -3.07
CA ARG A 124 9.46 -15.69 -4.33
C ARG A 124 9.34 -16.64 -5.52
N ASP A 125 10.20 -17.63 -5.61
CA ASP A 125 10.18 -18.60 -6.69
C ASP A 125 8.92 -19.50 -6.62
N GLN A 126 8.53 -19.91 -5.42
CA GLN A 126 7.27 -20.61 -5.16
C GLN A 126 6.05 -19.76 -5.53
N ALA A 127 6.05 -18.48 -5.16
CA ALA A 127 4.96 -17.56 -5.52
C ALA A 127 4.83 -17.38 -7.04
N ARG A 128 5.95 -17.24 -7.76
CA ARG A 128 5.95 -17.19 -9.24
C ARG A 128 5.47 -18.49 -9.89
N ALA A 129 5.74 -19.62 -9.25
CA ALA A 129 5.26 -20.93 -9.70
C ALA A 129 3.77 -21.18 -9.35
N GLY A 130 3.07 -20.23 -8.72
CA GLY A 130 1.66 -20.37 -8.31
C GLY A 130 1.46 -21.22 -7.05
N GLN A 131 2.53 -21.54 -6.33
CA GLN A 131 2.52 -22.35 -5.10
C GLN A 131 2.33 -21.44 -3.88
N ALA A 132 1.18 -20.77 -3.80
CA ALA A 132 0.93 -19.71 -2.83
C ALA A 132 1.05 -20.17 -1.37
N GLU A 133 0.50 -21.32 -1.02
CA GLU A 133 0.57 -21.90 0.34
C GLU A 133 2.02 -22.18 0.78
N GLN A 134 2.82 -22.74 -0.12
CA GLN A 134 4.24 -23.03 0.16
C GLN A 134 5.04 -21.75 0.29
N ALA A 135 4.79 -20.79 -0.59
CA ALA A 135 5.45 -19.49 -0.56
C ALA A 135 5.17 -18.73 0.75
N VAL A 136 3.92 -18.72 1.20
CA VAL A 136 3.54 -18.11 2.49
C VAL A 136 4.26 -18.80 3.65
N GLY A 137 4.35 -20.13 3.67
CA GLY A 137 5.12 -20.88 4.67
C GLY A 137 6.60 -20.50 4.69
N SER A 138 7.22 -20.36 3.51
CA SER A 138 8.63 -19.95 3.38
C SER A 138 8.85 -18.49 3.84
N TYR A 139 7.93 -17.57 3.54
CA TYR A 139 7.97 -16.20 4.08
C TYR A 139 7.83 -16.18 5.61
N GLN A 140 6.90 -16.93 6.18
CA GLN A 140 6.70 -17.01 7.62
C GLN A 140 7.93 -17.57 8.33
N ALA A 141 8.55 -18.62 7.79
CA ALA A 141 9.79 -19.18 8.32
C ALA A 141 10.94 -18.16 8.29
N ALA A 142 11.07 -17.39 7.20
CA ALA A 142 12.08 -16.35 7.08
C ALA A 142 11.86 -15.16 8.05
N LEU A 143 10.61 -14.86 8.37
CA LEU A 143 10.22 -13.75 9.25
C LEU A 143 10.06 -14.13 10.72
N GLY A 144 10.22 -15.43 11.08
CA GLY A 144 10.00 -15.91 12.44
C GLY A 144 8.56 -15.72 12.92
N ASN A 145 7.57 -15.92 12.06
CA ASN A 145 6.13 -15.71 12.29
C ASN A 145 5.73 -14.25 12.67
N GLN A 146 6.57 -13.28 12.40
CA GLN A 146 6.24 -11.88 12.56
C GLN A 146 5.45 -11.35 11.35
N ALA A 147 4.53 -10.41 11.60
CA ALA A 147 3.83 -9.74 10.51
C ALA A 147 4.83 -8.98 9.63
N PRO A 148 4.78 -9.15 8.30
CA PRO A 148 5.74 -8.51 7.41
C PRO A 148 5.60 -6.99 7.39
N THR A 149 6.72 -6.29 7.26
CA THR A 149 6.77 -4.83 7.10
C THR A 149 7.59 -4.43 5.87
N GLY A 150 7.53 -3.16 5.49
CA GLY A 150 8.30 -2.63 4.37
C GLY A 150 7.96 -3.29 3.02
N PRO A 151 8.93 -3.36 2.09
CA PRO A 151 8.70 -3.90 0.74
C PRO A 151 8.24 -5.36 0.72
N LEU A 152 8.70 -6.18 1.68
CA LEU A 152 8.32 -7.58 1.76
C LEU A 152 6.84 -7.78 2.14
N ALA A 153 6.25 -6.82 2.86
CA ALA A 153 4.84 -6.88 3.23
C ALA A 153 3.91 -6.92 2.01
N LEU A 154 4.21 -6.13 0.99
CA LEU A 154 3.43 -6.12 -0.24
C LEU A 154 3.50 -7.48 -0.94
N GLU A 155 4.71 -8.04 -1.12
CA GLU A 155 4.91 -9.37 -1.73
C GLU A 155 4.18 -10.47 -0.93
N TYR A 156 4.29 -10.43 0.39
CA TYR A 156 3.64 -11.39 1.28
C TYR A 156 2.12 -11.35 1.16
N TYR A 157 1.50 -10.17 1.29
CA TYR A 157 0.04 -10.07 1.23
C TYR A 157 -0.52 -10.35 -0.16
N GLN A 158 0.19 -10.03 -1.24
CA GLN A 158 -0.19 -10.45 -2.58
C GLN A 158 -0.18 -11.98 -2.71
N THR A 159 0.84 -12.64 -2.16
CA THR A 159 0.97 -14.11 -2.16
C THR A 159 -0.10 -14.75 -1.28
N LEU A 160 -0.31 -14.22 -0.07
CA LEU A 160 -1.32 -14.69 0.88
C LEU A 160 -2.74 -14.60 0.28
N GLY A 161 -3.03 -13.56 -0.49
CA GLY A 161 -4.30 -13.40 -1.19
C GLY A 161 -4.59 -14.49 -2.22
N GLY A 162 -3.57 -15.20 -2.67
CA GLY A 162 -3.68 -16.35 -3.58
C GLY A 162 -3.90 -17.70 -2.87
N THR A 163 -3.83 -17.74 -1.54
CA THR A 163 -4.09 -18.97 -0.76
C THR A 163 -5.58 -19.20 -0.53
N SER A 164 -5.97 -20.44 -0.24
CA SER A 164 -7.37 -20.84 -0.06
C SER A 164 -8.09 -20.11 1.08
N GLY A 165 -7.38 -19.69 2.14
CA GLY A 165 -7.94 -19.01 3.32
C GLY A 165 -7.44 -17.59 3.55
N GLY A 166 -6.45 -17.13 2.80
CA GLY A 166 -5.71 -15.89 3.11
C GLY A 166 -6.33 -14.58 2.64
N TRP A 167 -7.45 -14.65 1.89
CA TRP A 167 -8.00 -13.46 1.23
C TRP A 167 -8.33 -12.31 2.20
N ASP A 168 -9.01 -12.60 3.31
CA ASP A 168 -9.45 -11.56 4.26
C ASP A 168 -8.26 -10.96 5.03
N GLU A 169 -7.25 -11.78 5.36
CA GLU A 169 -6.03 -11.29 6.01
C GLU A 169 -5.19 -10.45 5.03
N ALA A 170 -5.02 -10.91 3.80
CA ALA A 170 -4.34 -10.17 2.76
C ALA A 170 -5.01 -8.80 2.49
N ARG A 171 -6.34 -8.77 2.44
CA ARG A 171 -7.10 -7.53 2.32
C ARG A 171 -6.77 -6.55 3.45
N ARG A 172 -6.85 -6.99 4.71
CA ARG A 172 -6.54 -6.14 5.87
C ARG A 172 -5.09 -5.63 5.82
N GLY A 173 -4.15 -6.49 5.45
CA GLY A 173 -2.75 -6.12 5.30
C GLY A 173 -2.52 -5.09 4.20
N LEU A 174 -3.10 -5.28 3.02
CA LEU A 174 -3.02 -4.32 1.91
C LEU A 174 -3.69 -2.98 2.24
N GLU A 175 -4.85 -2.99 2.91
CA GLU A 175 -5.51 -1.77 3.40
C GLU A 175 -4.65 -1.02 4.43
N GLN A 176 -3.97 -1.76 5.32
CA GLN A 176 -3.05 -1.16 6.28
C GLN A 176 -1.85 -0.52 5.58
N LEU A 177 -1.23 -1.20 4.61
CA LEU A 177 -0.14 -0.66 3.82
C LEU A 177 -0.57 0.61 3.06
N ALA A 178 -1.75 0.59 2.46
CA ALA A 178 -2.29 1.76 1.74
C ALA A 178 -2.52 2.97 2.67
N ARG A 179 -2.96 2.74 3.92
CA ARG A 179 -3.06 3.82 4.92
C ARG A 179 -1.70 4.35 5.36
N GLN A 180 -0.68 3.51 5.43
CA GLN A 180 0.67 3.91 5.84
C GLN A 180 1.44 4.62 4.73
N SER A 181 1.13 4.33 3.48
CA SER A 181 1.79 4.86 2.29
C SER A 181 0.76 5.20 1.20
N PRO A 182 -0.06 6.24 1.41
CA PRO A 182 -1.18 6.57 0.52
C PRO A 182 -0.72 6.95 -0.90
N ASP A 183 0.50 7.45 -1.04
CA ASP A 183 1.07 7.87 -2.33
C ASP A 183 1.80 6.72 -3.06
N ASP A 184 1.88 5.52 -2.47
CA ASP A 184 2.49 4.37 -3.14
C ASP A 184 1.48 3.72 -4.10
N ALA A 185 1.65 4.02 -5.38
CA ALA A 185 0.77 3.52 -6.44
C ALA A 185 0.82 1.99 -6.59
N LYS A 186 1.92 1.32 -6.22
CA LYS A 186 2.04 -0.15 -6.29
C LYS A 186 1.17 -0.81 -5.23
N ILE A 187 1.16 -0.25 -4.01
CA ILE A 187 0.28 -0.73 -2.93
C ILE A 187 -1.18 -0.52 -3.32
N SER A 188 -1.52 0.66 -3.83
CA SER A 188 -2.86 0.99 -4.30
C SER A 188 -3.32 0.06 -5.42
N LEU A 189 -2.43 -0.26 -6.38
CA LEU A 189 -2.70 -1.22 -7.44
C LEU A 189 -2.95 -2.63 -6.88
N ALA A 190 -2.10 -3.10 -5.98
CA ALA A 190 -2.23 -4.43 -5.39
C ALA A 190 -3.55 -4.59 -4.61
N LEU A 191 -3.93 -3.59 -3.82
CA LEU A 191 -5.22 -3.57 -3.13
C LEU A 191 -6.39 -3.60 -4.11
N ALA A 192 -6.36 -2.74 -5.13
CA ALA A 192 -7.40 -2.68 -6.15
C ALA A 192 -7.55 -4.02 -6.88
N GLN A 193 -6.44 -4.65 -7.28
CA GLN A 193 -6.44 -5.98 -7.88
C GLN A 193 -7.03 -7.03 -6.94
N HIS A 194 -6.59 -7.05 -5.68
CA HIS A 194 -7.08 -7.99 -4.67
C HIS A 194 -8.61 -7.92 -4.49
N LEU A 195 -9.18 -6.71 -4.45
CA LEU A 195 -10.61 -6.48 -4.33
C LEU A 195 -11.42 -7.04 -5.53
N THR A 196 -10.80 -7.18 -6.71
CA THR A 196 -11.51 -7.70 -7.89
C THR A 196 -11.80 -9.20 -7.84
N TYR A 197 -11.08 -9.97 -7.05
CA TYR A 197 -11.21 -11.42 -7.01
C TYR A 197 -12.51 -11.92 -6.36
N ARG A 198 -13.12 -11.14 -5.45
CA ARG A 198 -14.43 -11.50 -4.86
C ARG A 198 -15.55 -10.63 -5.41
N GLU A 199 -16.70 -11.24 -5.70
CA GLU A 199 -17.85 -10.53 -6.26
C GLU A 199 -18.30 -9.34 -5.39
N ALA A 200 -18.32 -9.52 -4.07
CA ALA A 200 -18.76 -8.49 -3.12
C ALA A 200 -17.94 -7.20 -3.19
N THR A 201 -16.65 -7.28 -3.51
CA THR A 201 -15.70 -6.15 -3.54
C THR A 201 -15.27 -5.79 -4.95
N ARG A 202 -15.62 -6.59 -5.97
CA ARG A 202 -15.14 -6.42 -7.35
C ARG A 202 -15.41 -5.04 -7.93
N ARG A 203 -16.61 -4.49 -7.70
CA ARG A 203 -16.97 -3.15 -8.21
C ARG A 203 -16.11 -2.05 -7.60
N GLU A 204 -15.78 -2.17 -6.32
CA GLU A 204 -14.86 -1.28 -5.63
C GLU A 204 -13.45 -1.37 -6.23
N GLY A 205 -12.93 -2.59 -6.42
CA GLY A 205 -11.63 -2.81 -7.09
C GLY A 205 -11.60 -2.22 -8.50
N ILE A 206 -12.65 -2.42 -9.30
CA ILE A 206 -12.78 -1.82 -10.65
C ILE A 206 -12.72 -0.29 -10.58
N ALA A 207 -13.41 0.33 -9.63
CA ALA A 207 -13.39 1.79 -9.50
C ALA A 207 -12.01 2.33 -9.09
N GLN A 208 -11.27 1.59 -8.26
CA GLN A 208 -9.88 1.94 -7.88
C GLN A 208 -8.93 1.77 -9.07
N LEU A 209 -9.04 0.67 -9.84
CA LEU A 209 -8.23 0.43 -11.05
C LEU A 209 -8.45 1.52 -12.11
N ALA A 210 -9.70 1.95 -12.30
CA ALA A 210 -10.04 3.03 -13.23
C ALA A 210 -9.34 4.36 -12.87
N ARG A 211 -9.22 4.68 -11.58
CA ARG A 211 -8.48 5.86 -11.11
C ARG A 211 -6.98 5.75 -11.35
N LEU A 212 -6.44 4.54 -11.24
CA LEU A 212 -5.01 4.27 -11.43
C LEU A 212 -4.61 4.15 -12.89
N ALA A 213 -5.56 4.01 -13.83
CA ALA A 213 -5.28 3.79 -15.25
C ALA A 213 -4.45 4.90 -15.92
N GLY A 214 -4.55 6.15 -15.42
CA GLY A 214 -3.73 7.28 -15.88
C GLY A 214 -2.39 7.45 -15.16
N HIS A 215 -2.07 6.60 -14.18
CA HIS A 215 -0.85 6.78 -13.38
C HIS A 215 0.42 6.38 -14.17
N PRO A 216 1.49 7.21 -14.18
CA PRO A 216 2.66 6.97 -15.03
C PRO A 216 3.39 5.64 -14.74
N GLU A 217 3.41 5.18 -13.50
CA GLU A 217 4.12 3.97 -13.11
C GLU A 217 3.28 2.70 -13.22
N VAL A 218 2.00 2.75 -12.83
CA VAL A 218 1.14 1.56 -12.72
C VAL A 218 -0.02 1.55 -13.71
N GLY A 219 -0.23 2.59 -14.51
CA GLY A 219 -1.40 2.78 -15.35
C GLY A 219 -1.66 1.65 -16.32
N LYS A 220 -0.60 1.12 -16.97
CA LYS A 220 -0.74 -0.04 -17.86
C LYS A 220 -1.26 -1.27 -17.10
N ALA A 221 -0.66 -1.60 -15.96
CA ALA A 221 -1.06 -2.76 -15.15
C ALA A 221 -2.48 -2.57 -14.56
N ALA A 222 -2.84 -1.34 -14.19
CA ALA A 222 -4.18 -1.00 -13.73
C ALA A 222 -5.23 -1.17 -14.85
N THR A 223 -4.94 -0.71 -16.06
CA THR A 223 -5.81 -0.87 -17.23
C THR A 223 -6.02 -2.35 -17.59
N ASP A 224 -4.94 -3.14 -17.63
CA ASP A 224 -5.01 -4.56 -17.90
C ASP A 224 -5.85 -5.30 -16.85
N SER A 225 -5.69 -4.94 -15.58
CA SER A 225 -6.46 -5.49 -14.45
C SER A 225 -7.93 -5.04 -14.48
N TRP A 226 -8.19 -3.78 -14.82
CA TRP A 226 -9.55 -3.25 -15.00
C TRP A 226 -10.30 -4.02 -16.09
N ARG A 227 -9.67 -4.19 -17.24
CA ARG A 227 -10.22 -4.98 -18.35
C ARG A 227 -10.55 -6.41 -17.95
N LYS A 228 -9.64 -7.09 -17.24
CA LYS A 228 -9.86 -8.46 -16.72
C LYS A 228 -11.00 -8.51 -15.71
N ALA A 229 -11.06 -7.57 -14.76
CA ALA A 229 -12.09 -7.53 -13.74
C ALA A 229 -13.49 -7.32 -14.32
N LEU A 230 -13.63 -6.52 -15.38
CA LEU A 230 -14.88 -6.37 -16.13
C LEU A 230 -15.35 -7.72 -16.71
N ALA A 231 -14.45 -8.53 -17.27
CA ALA A 231 -14.79 -9.83 -17.80
C ALA A 231 -15.36 -10.79 -16.73
N TRP A 232 -15.03 -10.57 -15.46
CA TRP A 232 -15.54 -11.34 -14.32
C TRP A 232 -16.85 -10.80 -13.73
N THR A 233 -17.35 -9.66 -14.20
CA THR A 233 -18.66 -9.16 -13.79
C THR A 233 -19.75 -10.00 -14.45
N GLY A 234 -20.92 -10.06 -13.78
CA GLY A 234 -22.10 -10.69 -14.35
C GLY A 234 -22.71 -9.86 -15.49
N SER A 235 -23.79 -10.40 -16.09
CA SER A 235 -24.57 -9.69 -17.11
C SER A 235 -25.71 -8.84 -16.50
N ARG A 236 -25.49 -8.23 -15.33
CA ARG A 236 -26.49 -7.43 -14.64
C ARG A 236 -26.58 -6.02 -15.21
N ALA A 237 -27.76 -5.44 -15.20
CA ALA A 237 -27.94 -4.03 -15.59
C ALA A 237 -27.05 -3.06 -14.80
N ALA A 238 -26.80 -3.37 -13.52
CA ALA A 238 -25.91 -2.59 -12.64
C ALA A 238 -24.45 -2.58 -13.08
N ASP A 239 -24.02 -3.48 -13.96
CA ASP A 239 -22.65 -3.53 -14.47
C ASP A 239 -22.43 -2.70 -15.74
N ILE A 240 -23.50 -2.32 -16.44
CA ILE A 240 -23.45 -1.50 -17.68
C ILE A 240 -22.61 -0.22 -17.50
N PRO A 241 -22.77 0.57 -16.43
CA PRO A 241 -21.97 1.79 -16.23
C PRO A 241 -20.47 1.53 -16.11
N LEU A 242 -20.06 0.35 -15.63
CA LEU A 242 -18.65 -0.03 -15.49
C LEU A 242 -18.01 -0.24 -16.87
N TYR A 243 -18.70 -0.92 -17.79
CA TYR A 243 -18.27 -1.09 -19.18
C TYR A 243 -18.25 0.24 -19.93
N GLN A 244 -19.25 1.07 -19.74
CA GLN A 244 -19.31 2.39 -20.35
C GLN A 244 -18.18 3.30 -19.86
N ALA A 245 -17.79 3.21 -18.58
CA ALA A 245 -16.65 3.94 -18.03
C ALA A 245 -15.35 3.51 -18.69
N PHE A 246 -15.17 2.21 -18.87
CA PHE A 246 -13.98 1.66 -19.54
C PHE A 246 -13.91 2.10 -21.01
N LEU A 247 -15.02 1.99 -21.74
CA LEU A 247 -15.09 2.33 -23.17
C LEU A 247 -15.00 3.84 -23.44
N ARG A 248 -15.32 4.70 -22.47
CA ARG A 248 -15.00 6.13 -22.59
C ARG A 248 -13.48 6.39 -22.60
N ALA A 249 -12.72 5.62 -21.83
CA ALA A 249 -11.26 5.73 -21.79
C ALA A 249 -10.59 4.97 -22.95
N TYR A 250 -11.18 3.85 -23.37
CA TYR A 250 -10.64 2.94 -24.39
C TYR A 250 -11.69 2.58 -25.45
N PRO A 251 -12.12 3.55 -26.29
CA PRO A 251 -13.22 3.36 -27.23
C PRO A 251 -12.95 2.32 -28.32
N GLY A 252 -11.69 1.97 -28.57
CA GLY A 252 -11.28 0.95 -29.53
C GLY A 252 -11.29 -0.49 -29.04
N ASP A 253 -11.69 -0.77 -27.78
CA ASP A 253 -11.74 -2.15 -27.28
C ASP A 253 -13.01 -2.88 -27.76
N GLU A 254 -12.88 -3.55 -28.93
CA GLU A 254 -13.98 -4.25 -29.60
C GLU A 254 -14.59 -5.36 -28.70
N ALA A 255 -13.77 -6.06 -27.92
CA ALA A 255 -14.23 -7.13 -27.04
C ALA A 255 -15.13 -6.58 -25.92
N MET A 256 -14.77 -5.46 -25.31
CA MET A 256 -15.58 -4.80 -24.29
C MET A 256 -16.85 -4.18 -24.88
N GLN A 257 -16.78 -3.64 -26.10
CA GLN A 257 -17.96 -3.17 -26.83
C GLN A 257 -18.94 -4.32 -27.11
N ALA A 258 -18.44 -5.47 -27.61
CA ALA A 258 -19.26 -6.64 -27.89
C ALA A 258 -19.94 -7.14 -26.62
N ARG A 259 -19.19 -7.20 -25.51
CA ARG A 259 -19.73 -7.62 -24.21
C ARG A 259 -20.81 -6.67 -23.69
N LEU A 260 -20.60 -5.36 -23.80
CA LEU A 260 -21.62 -4.37 -23.42
C LEU A 260 -22.91 -4.56 -24.24
N ARG A 261 -22.79 -4.70 -25.56
CA ARG A 261 -23.97 -4.97 -26.43
C ARG A 261 -24.73 -6.21 -26.01
N GLU A 262 -24.01 -7.30 -25.72
CA GLU A 262 -24.62 -8.55 -25.24
C GLU A 262 -25.43 -8.33 -23.95
N ILE A 263 -24.87 -7.62 -22.97
CA ILE A 263 -25.53 -7.32 -21.71
C ILE A 263 -26.79 -6.47 -21.96
N GLU A 264 -26.70 -5.44 -22.79
CA GLU A 264 -27.82 -4.54 -23.10
C GLU A 264 -28.96 -5.24 -23.83
N VAL A 265 -28.63 -6.14 -24.77
CA VAL A 265 -29.63 -6.98 -25.45
C VAL A 265 -30.34 -7.88 -24.46
N ARG A 266 -29.59 -8.59 -23.62
CA ARG A 266 -30.13 -9.48 -22.59
C ARG A 266 -31.07 -8.72 -21.64
N GLN A 267 -30.69 -7.51 -21.22
CA GLN A 267 -31.51 -6.68 -20.34
C GLN A 267 -32.78 -6.19 -21.02
N ARG A 268 -32.72 -5.82 -22.30
CA ARG A 268 -33.93 -5.45 -23.08
C ARG A 268 -34.91 -6.61 -23.21
N THR A 269 -34.40 -7.80 -23.54
CA THR A 269 -35.22 -9.01 -23.67
C THR A 269 -35.87 -9.36 -22.32
N ALA A 270 -35.12 -9.33 -21.22
CA ALA A 270 -35.64 -9.60 -19.89
C ALA A 270 -36.74 -8.60 -19.48
N ARG A 271 -36.54 -7.29 -19.77
CA ARG A 271 -37.55 -6.26 -19.52
C ARG A 271 -38.83 -6.47 -20.37
N ALA A 272 -38.67 -6.77 -21.67
CA ALA A 272 -39.78 -7.02 -22.55
C ALA A 272 -40.59 -8.25 -22.10
N GLY A 273 -39.94 -9.34 -21.69
CA GLY A 273 -40.57 -10.53 -21.12
C GLY A 273 -41.32 -10.23 -19.81
N ALA A 274 -40.71 -9.45 -18.91
CA ALA A 274 -41.37 -9.06 -17.66
C ALA A 274 -42.59 -8.14 -17.88
N THR A 275 -42.53 -7.25 -18.89
CA THR A 275 -43.68 -6.40 -19.27
C THR A 275 -44.81 -7.26 -19.86
N ALA A 276 -44.45 -8.17 -20.76
CA ALA A 276 -45.43 -9.08 -21.38
C ALA A 276 -46.10 -10.02 -20.36
N ALA A 277 -45.34 -10.47 -19.32
CA ALA A 277 -45.92 -11.28 -18.24
C ALA A 277 -46.82 -10.50 -17.28
N ARG A 278 -46.72 -9.18 -17.25
CA ARG A 278 -47.57 -8.26 -16.44
C ARG A 278 -48.73 -7.67 -17.22
N ASP A 279 -48.89 -8.02 -18.49
CA ASP A 279 -49.98 -7.55 -19.32
C ASP A 279 -51.31 -8.18 -18.84
N PRO A 280 -52.28 -7.40 -18.31
CA PRO A 280 -53.53 -7.93 -17.79
C PRO A 280 -54.33 -8.69 -18.85
N LEU A 281 -54.27 -8.26 -20.12
CA LEU A 281 -54.96 -8.95 -21.21
C LEU A 281 -54.39 -10.33 -21.50
N ARG A 282 -53.07 -10.50 -21.41
CA ARG A 282 -52.45 -11.83 -21.53
C ARG A 282 -52.80 -12.73 -20.36
N GLN A 283 -52.82 -12.18 -19.14
CA GLN A 283 -53.18 -12.93 -17.94
C GLN A 283 -54.63 -13.45 -18.04
N ARG A 284 -55.55 -12.55 -18.39
CA ARG A 284 -56.97 -12.93 -18.65
C ARG A 284 -57.13 -13.99 -19.73
N SER A 285 -56.42 -13.86 -20.84
CA SER A 285 -56.42 -14.86 -21.90
C SER A 285 -55.92 -16.20 -21.42
N THR A 286 -54.85 -16.24 -20.62
CA THR A 286 -54.28 -17.45 -20.06
C THR A 286 -55.23 -18.09 -19.04
N ASP A 287 -55.83 -17.28 -18.19
CA ASP A 287 -56.82 -17.74 -17.18
C ASP A 287 -58.09 -18.23 -17.83
N GLY A 288 -58.58 -17.61 -18.91
CA GLY A 288 -59.71 -18.04 -19.71
C GLY A 288 -59.46 -19.40 -20.43
N PHE A 289 -58.23 -19.57 -21.02
CA PHE A 289 -57.87 -20.83 -21.62
C PHE A 289 -57.77 -21.98 -20.58
N LYS A 290 -57.26 -21.67 -19.39
CA LYS A 290 -57.17 -22.67 -18.30
C LYS A 290 -58.56 -23.04 -17.78
N ALA A 291 -59.47 -22.07 -17.64
CA ALA A 291 -60.85 -22.33 -17.25
C ALA A 291 -61.58 -23.20 -18.29
N LEU A 292 -61.29 -23.02 -19.58
CA LEU A 292 -61.82 -23.89 -20.65
C LEU A 292 -61.26 -25.32 -20.56
N GLU A 293 -59.98 -25.48 -20.27
CA GLU A 293 -59.34 -26.80 -20.07
C GLU A 293 -59.94 -27.53 -18.84
N ASP A 294 -60.22 -26.76 -17.77
CA ASP A 294 -60.80 -27.29 -16.54
C ASP A 294 -62.32 -27.51 -16.65
N GLY A 295 -62.95 -27.16 -17.78
CA GLY A 295 -64.38 -27.33 -18.06
C GLY A 295 -65.29 -26.32 -17.41
N ASP A 296 -64.76 -25.21 -16.93
CA ASP A 296 -65.51 -24.09 -16.32
C ASP A 296 -65.81 -23.03 -17.37
N LEU A 297 -66.95 -23.21 -18.05
CA LEU A 297 -67.37 -22.30 -19.14
C LEU A 297 -67.78 -20.91 -18.65
N GLU A 298 -68.33 -20.78 -17.43
CA GLU A 298 -68.69 -19.43 -16.87
C GLU A 298 -67.45 -18.61 -16.53
N ALA A 299 -66.43 -19.26 -15.99
CA ALA A 299 -65.15 -18.56 -15.71
C ALA A 299 -64.41 -18.18 -17.01
N ALA A 300 -64.49 -18.97 -18.06
CA ALA A 300 -63.87 -18.72 -19.36
C ALA A 300 -64.51 -17.55 -20.12
N GLU A 301 -65.83 -17.31 -19.98
CA GLU A 301 -66.53 -16.18 -20.59
C GLU A 301 -66.34 -14.87 -19.83
N ALA A 302 -65.95 -14.90 -18.56
CA ALA A 302 -65.73 -13.75 -17.71
C ALA A 302 -64.36 -13.07 -17.92
N GLU A 303 -63.36 -13.81 -18.45
CA GLU A 303 -61.99 -13.34 -18.70
C GLU A 303 -61.81 -12.89 -20.17
#